data_6d62c6d2ad5a4c44f6e0fae258e7dbcf
#
_entry.id   6d62c6d2ad5a4c44f6e0fae258e7dbcf
#
_cell.length_a   1.000
_cell.length_b   1.000
_cell.length_c   1.000
_cell.angle_alpha   90.00
_cell.angle_beta   90.00
_cell.angle_gamma   90.00
#
_symmetry.space_group_name_H-M   'P 1'
#
loop_
_entity.id
_entity.type
_entity.pdbx_description
1 polymer ?
#
loop_
_entity_poly.entity_id
_entity_poly.type
_entity_poly.pdbx_seq_one_letter_code
_entity_poly.pdbx_strand_id
1 'polypeptide(L)'
;PLEALSGGVERTYRTLETTVYYLGRMVSGQVSPDQLSGPLGIARISGKVAQAGAEGAPDVGSMILGGGVNLLQLAAFISVSIGFMNLLPVPVLDGGHLLFYAYEAVARRPVAAKVQAAGYRVGLALLLGLMLFATWNDLQQMRVFKILGGVFS
;
A
#
# COMPACT_ATOMS: atom_id res chain seq x y z
N PRO A 1 -21.96 -15.84 12.23
CA PRO A 1 -21.96 -14.50 11.59
C PRO A 1 -21.30 -13.44 12.49
N LEU A 2 -21.60 -13.39 13.79
CA LEU A 2 -21.03 -12.39 14.74
C LEU A 2 -19.53 -12.59 14.93
N GLU A 3 -19.04 -13.82 15.01
CA GLU A 3 -17.61 -14.14 15.11
C GLU A 3 -16.83 -13.72 13.87
N ALA A 4 -17.46 -13.83 12.68
CA ALA A 4 -16.82 -13.36 11.44
C ALA A 4 -16.71 -11.82 11.40
N LEU A 5 -17.72 -11.11 11.91
CA LEU A 5 -17.68 -9.65 12.02
C LEU A 5 -16.64 -9.18 13.06
N SER A 6 -16.65 -9.78 14.25
CA SER A 6 -15.66 -9.43 15.28
C SER A 6 -14.23 -9.76 14.84
N GLY A 7 -14.03 -10.91 14.20
CA GLY A 7 -12.73 -11.27 13.62
C GLY A 7 -12.29 -10.33 12.49
N GLY A 8 -13.23 -9.84 11.68
CA GLY A 8 -12.95 -8.84 10.64
C GLY A 8 -12.51 -7.50 11.23
N VAL A 9 -13.23 -7.01 12.25
CA VAL A 9 -12.89 -5.77 12.97
C VAL A 9 -11.52 -5.90 13.63
N GLU A 10 -11.25 -7.00 14.33
CA GLU A 10 -9.97 -7.22 14.99
C GLU A 10 -8.80 -7.25 13.98
N ARG A 11 -8.97 -7.95 12.85
CA ARG A 11 -7.95 -7.98 11.80
C ARG A 11 -7.71 -6.60 11.19
N THR A 12 -8.76 -5.83 10.97
CA THR A 12 -8.65 -4.44 10.48
C THR A 12 -7.87 -3.58 11.48
N TYR A 13 -8.21 -3.67 12.76
CA TYR A 13 -7.49 -2.94 13.81
C TYR A 13 -6.00 -3.30 13.86
N ARG A 14 -5.67 -4.60 13.84
CA ARG A 14 -4.28 -5.07 13.81
C ARG A 14 -3.53 -4.62 12.55
N THR A 15 -4.21 -4.56 11.41
CA THR A 15 -3.62 -4.04 10.17
C THR A 15 -3.27 -2.56 10.31
N LEU A 16 -4.18 -1.76 10.88
CA LEU A 16 -3.93 -0.33 11.13
C LEU A 16 -2.77 -0.12 12.11
N GLU A 17 -2.77 -0.85 13.23
CA GLU A 17 -1.69 -0.78 14.23
C GLU A 17 -0.33 -1.10 13.59
N THR A 18 -0.27 -2.19 12.84
CA THR A 18 0.94 -2.63 12.13
C THR A 18 1.38 -1.57 11.12
N THR A 19 0.45 -1.00 10.36
CA THR A 19 0.76 0.04 9.37
C THR A 19 1.34 1.29 10.04
N VAL A 20 0.73 1.76 11.13
CA VAL A 20 1.25 2.91 11.90
C VAL A 20 2.64 2.62 12.46
N TYR A 21 2.84 1.42 13.01
CA TYR A 21 4.13 0.99 13.54
C TYR A 21 5.24 1.00 12.47
N TYR A 22 4.96 0.43 11.30
CA TYR A 22 5.93 0.41 10.19
C TYR A 22 6.20 1.79 9.63
N LEU A 23 5.17 2.65 9.51
CA LEU A 23 5.35 4.04 9.09
C LEU A 23 6.25 4.81 10.08
N GLY A 24 6.02 4.64 11.38
CA GLY A 24 6.87 5.23 12.41
C GLY A 24 8.32 4.79 12.29
N ARG A 25 8.57 3.50 12.06
CA ARG A 25 9.91 2.96 11.83
C ARG A 25 10.55 3.45 10.53
N MET A 26 9.77 3.65 9.49
CA MET A 26 10.25 4.18 8.22
C MET A 26 10.68 5.65 8.37
N VAL A 27 9.89 6.47 9.07
CA VAL A 27 10.24 7.87 9.36
C VAL A 27 11.47 7.97 10.26
N SER A 28 11.64 7.03 11.21
CA SER A 28 12.81 6.98 12.08
C SER A 28 14.06 6.36 11.43
N GLY A 29 13.99 5.99 10.14
CA GLY A 29 15.13 5.42 9.41
C GLY A 29 15.49 3.99 9.81
N GLN A 30 14.65 3.29 10.56
CA GLN A 30 14.90 1.93 11.05
C GLN A 30 14.49 0.84 10.03
N VAL A 31 13.85 1.21 8.94
CA VAL A 31 13.45 0.31 7.85
C VAL A 31 14.16 0.74 6.58
N SER A 32 14.86 -0.21 5.94
CA SER A 32 15.54 0.06 4.67
C SER A 32 14.53 0.38 3.56
N PRO A 33 14.79 1.40 2.74
CA PRO A 33 13.95 1.71 1.57
C PRO A 33 13.79 0.54 0.60
N ASP A 34 14.73 -0.41 0.62
CA ASP A 34 14.72 -1.63 -0.19
C ASP A 34 13.53 -2.56 0.10
N GLN A 35 12.85 -2.37 1.24
CA GLN A 35 11.66 -3.13 1.62
C GLN A 35 10.37 -2.54 1.02
N LEU A 36 10.44 -1.36 0.41
CA LEU A 36 9.31 -0.78 -0.30
C LEU A 36 9.08 -1.54 -1.60
N SER A 37 7.99 -2.31 -1.62
CA SER A 37 7.53 -2.97 -2.84
C SER A 37 6.63 -2.03 -3.63
N GLY A 38 6.96 -1.84 -4.90
CA GLY A 38 6.12 -1.13 -5.84
C GLY A 38 5.09 -2.05 -6.52
N PRO A 39 4.45 -1.60 -7.61
CA PRO A 39 3.41 -2.36 -8.31
C PRO A 39 3.83 -3.76 -8.75
N LEU A 40 5.08 -3.93 -9.18
CA LEU A 40 5.62 -5.23 -9.60
C LEU A 40 5.87 -6.16 -8.41
N GLY A 41 6.31 -5.61 -7.28
CA GLY A 41 6.46 -6.35 -6.03
C GLY A 41 5.12 -6.88 -5.51
N ILE A 42 4.06 -6.08 -5.58
CA ILE A 42 2.69 -6.50 -5.22
C ILE A 42 2.25 -7.66 -6.12
N ALA A 43 2.45 -7.59 -7.43
CA ALA A 43 2.11 -8.67 -8.35
C ALA A 43 2.85 -9.97 -8.01
N ARG A 44 4.13 -9.89 -7.66
CA ARG A 44 4.92 -11.06 -7.21
C ARG A 44 4.40 -11.65 -5.91
N ILE A 45 4.10 -10.82 -4.92
CA ILE A 45 3.55 -11.25 -3.64
C ILE A 45 2.21 -11.93 -3.85
N SER A 46 1.33 -11.36 -4.70
CA SER A 46 0.04 -11.96 -5.03
C SER A 46 0.18 -13.37 -5.62
N GLY A 47 1.14 -13.56 -6.53
CA GLY A 47 1.44 -14.88 -7.09
C GLY A 47 1.88 -15.89 -6.02
N LYS A 48 2.79 -15.50 -5.11
CA LYS A 48 3.25 -16.36 -4.01
C LYS A 48 2.13 -16.69 -3.02
N VAL A 49 1.28 -15.72 -2.70
CA VAL A 49 0.14 -15.89 -1.78
C VAL A 49 -0.89 -16.86 -2.37
N ALA A 50 -1.16 -16.75 -3.69
CA ALA A 50 -2.04 -17.70 -4.38
C ALA A 50 -1.45 -19.13 -4.37
N GLN A 51 -0.16 -19.27 -4.66
CA GLN A 51 0.53 -20.56 -4.62
C GLN A 51 0.52 -21.18 -3.22
N ALA A 52 0.85 -20.41 -2.18
CA ALA A 52 0.84 -20.87 -0.80
C ALA A 52 -0.56 -21.37 -0.34
N GLY A 53 -1.63 -20.76 -0.86
CA GLY A 53 -2.99 -21.24 -0.59
C GLY A 53 -3.39 -22.50 -1.36
N ALA A 54 -2.66 -22.81 -2.43
CA ALA A 54 -2.87 -23.99 -3.26
C ALA A 54 -1.98 -25.18 -2.87
N GLU A 55 -0.90 -24.92 -2.12
CA GLU A 55 0.05 -25.96 -1.72
C GLU A 55 -0.61 -26.98 -0.76
N GLY A 56 -0.42 -28.27 -1.07
CA GLY A 56 -0.98 -29.37 -0.28
C GLY A 56 -2.46 -29.64 -0.51
N ALA A 57 -3.11 -28.95 -1.44
CA ALA A 57 -4.50 -29.21 -1.78
C ALA A 57 -4.67 -30.60 -2.45
N PRO A 58 -5.64 -31.43 -1.99
CA PRO A 58 -5.81 -32.80 -2.50
C PRO A 58 -6.42 -32.85 -3.90
N ASP A 59 -7.11 -31.78 -4.33
CA ASP A 59 -7.79 -31.67 -5.61
C ASP A 59 -7.79 -30.23 -6.15
N VAL A 60 -8.11 -30.09 -7.43
CA VAL A 60 -8.15 -28.78 -8.11
C VAL A 60 -9.13 -27.79 -7.48
N GLY A 61 -10.26 -28.30 -6.97
CA GLY A 61 -11.25 -27.45 -6.29
C GLY A 61 -10.71 -26.80 -5.02
N SER A 62 -10.08 -27.60 -4.16
CA SER A 62 -9.42 -27.11 -2.93
C SER A 62 -8.25 -26.18 -3.23
N MET A 63 -7.50 -26.45 -4.29
CA MET A 63 -6.43 -25.59 -4.78
C MET A 63 -6.95 -24.20 -5.17
N ILE A 64 -8.01 -24.12 -5.96
CA ILE A 64 -8.63 -22.86 -6.38
C ILE A 64 -9.22 -22.13 -5.17
N LEU A 65 -9.91 -22.84 -4.27
CA LEU A 65 -10.50 -22.24 -3.08
C LEU A 65 -9.43 -21.69 -2.14
N GLY A 66 -8.38 -22.45 -1.85
CA GLY A 66 -7.28 -22.03 -0.96
C GLY A 66 -6.53 -20.81 -1.52
N GLY A 67 -6.15 -20.86 -2.78
CA GLY A 67 -5.52 -19.74 -3.47
C GLY A 67 -6.42 -18.51 -3.53
N GLY A 68 -7.71 -18.70 -3.82
CA GLY A 68 -8.70 -17.63 -3.88
C GLY A 68 -8.93 -16.96 -2.50
N VAL A 69 -9.06 -17.72 -1.44
CA VAL A 69 -9.20 -17.19 -0.08
C VAL A 69 -7.98 -16.38 0.34
N ASN A 70 -6.76 -16.87 0.06
CA ASN A 70 -5.54 -16.13 0.36
C ASN A 70 -5.43 -14.83 -0.45
N LEU A 71 -5.84 -14.83 -1.71
CA LEU A 71 -5.90 -13.60 -2.51
C LEU A 71 -6.93 -12.62 -1.98
N LEU A 72 -8.10 -13.07 -1.53
CA LEU A 72 -9.10 -12.21 -0.89
C LEU A 72 -8.57 -11.59 0.40
N GLN A 73 -7.84 -12.35 1.21
CA GLN A 73 -7.20 -11.81 2.43
C GLN A 73 -6.13 -10.76 2.09
N LEU A 74 -5.32 -11.01 1.06
CA LEU A 74 -4.34 -10.03 0.58
C LEU A 74 -5.03 -8.77 0.04
N ALA A 75 -6.09 -8.92 -0.74
CA ALA A 75 -6.88 -7.80 -1.25
C ALA A 75 -7.50 -6.96 -0.12
N ALA A 76 -8.05 -7.62 0.91
CA ALA A 76 -8.57 -6.95 2.11
C ALA A 76 -7.46 -6.18 2.85
N PHE A 77 -6.30 -6.80 3.05
CA PHE A 77 -5.15 -6.14 3.67
C PHE A 77 -4.70 -4.90 2.88
N ILE A 78 -4.53 -5.02 1.56
CA ILE A 78 -4.17 -3.90 0.69
C ILE A 78 -5.23 -2.80 0.73
N SER A 79 -6.52 -3.17 0.69
CA SER A 79 -7.64 -2.22 0.74
C SER A 79 -7.63 -1.39 2.03
N VAL A 80 -7.48 -2.04 3.19
CA VAL A 80 -7.38 -1.34 4.48
C VAL A 80 -6.16 -0.43 4.52
N SER A 81 -5.01 -0.91 4.03
CA SER A 81 -3.77 -0.13 4.02
C SER A 81 -3.88 1.10 3.12
N ILE A 82 -4.44 0.96 1.92
CA ILE A 82 -4.67 2.08 1.00
C ILE A 82 -5.67 3.07 1.59
N GLY A 83 -6.77 2.58 2.18
CA GLY A 83 -7.76 3.43 2.86
C GLY A 83 -7.13 4.25 3.98
N PHE A 84 -6.29 3.63 4.79
CA PHE A 84 -5.55 4.33 5.85
C PHE A 84 -4.57 5.36 5.28
N MET A 85 -3.80 4.99 4.25
CA MET A 85 -2.87 5.91 3.59
C MET A 85 -3.59 7.12 2.99
N ASN A 86 -4.80 6.94 2.45
CA ASN A 86 -5.62 8.03 1.95
C ASN A 86 -6.06 9.02 3.03
N LEU A 87 -6.12 8.60 4.29
CA LEU A 87 -6.43 9.49 5.42
C LEU A 87 -5.23 10.30 5.91
N LEU A 88 -4.02 10.04 5.40
CA LEU A 88 -2.85 10.83 5.75
C LEU A 88 -3.02 12.30 5.33
N PRO A 89 -2.45 13.26 6.10
CA PRO A 89 -2.59 14.69 5.86
C PRO A 89 -1.74 15.18 4.67
N VAL A 90 -1.89 14.53 3.53
CA VAL A 90 -1.19 14.89 2.28
C VAL A 90 -2.20 15.53 1.31
N PRO A 91 -1.94 16.72 0.77
CA PRO A 91 -2.91 17.50 0.01
C PRO A 91 -3.55 16.80 -1.21
N VAL A 92 -2.92 15.77 -1.73
CA VAL A 92 -3.39 14.97 -2.87
C VAL A 92 -4.31 13.82 -2.43
N LEU A 93 -4.29 13.45 -1.15
CA LEU A 93 -5.09 12.39 -0.56
C LEU A 93 -6.35 12.94 0.14
N ASP A 94 -7.31 12.08 0.43
CA ASP A 94 -8.57 12.46 1.08
C ASP A 94 -8.33 13.13 2.44
N GLY A 95 -7.34 12.67 3.22
CA GLY A 95 -6.94 13.29 4.47
C GLY A 95 -6.45 14.75 4.33
N GLY A 96 -5.83 15.09 3.21
CA GLY A 96 -5.47 16.48 2.89
C GLY A 96 -6.69 17.35 2.67
N HIS A 97 -7.72 16.84 1.98
CA HIS A 97 -9.00 17.55 1.84
C HIS A 97 -9.68 17.75 3.18
N LEU A 98 -9.68 16.73 4.04
CA LEU A 98 -10.22 16.82 5.40
C LEU A 98 -9.51 17.91 6.22
N LEU A 99 -8.19 18.05 6.06
CA LEU A 99 -7.45 19.16 6.69
C LEU A 99 -7.89 20.53 6.18
N PHE A 100 -8.10 20.68 4.88
CA PHE A 100 -8.59 21.95 4.32
C PHE A 100 -9.97 22.27 4.87
N TYR A 101 -10.90 21.29 4.91
CA TYR A 101 -12.23 21.49 5.48
C TYR A 101 -12.19 21.79 6.99
N ALA A 102 -11.32 21.09 7.74
CA ALA A 102 -11.15 21.39 9.16
C ALA A 102 -10.63 22.82 9.39
N TYR A 103 -9.66 23.27 8.60
CA TYR A 103 -9.17 24.64 8.64
C TYR A 103 -10.29 25.64 8.32
N GLU A 104 -11.07 25.40 7.26
CA GLU A 104 -12.17 26.28 6.85
C GLU A 104 -13.26 26.37 7.93
N ALA A 105 -13.55 25.25 8.58
CA ALA A 105 -14.52 25.21 9.69
C ALA A 105 -14.06 26.05 10.90
N VAL A 106 -12.78 25.98 11.25
CA VAL A 106 -12.21 26.73 12.38
C VAL A 106 -11.96 28.19 12.01
N ALA A 107 -11.34 28.46 10.87
CA ALA A 107 -10.98 29.80 10.42
C ALA A 107 -12.17 30.62 9.86
N ARG A 108 -13.30 29.92 9.59
CA ARG A 108 -14.51 30.47 8.96
C ARG A 108 -14.24 31.25 7.65
N ARG A 109 -13.21 30.82 6.93
CA ARG A 109 -12.83 31.35 5.63
C ARG A 109 -12.19 30.25 4.79
N PRO A 110 -12.42 30.24 3.47
CA PRO A 110 -11.86 29.22 2.58
C PRO A 110 -10.34 29.32 2.50
N VAL A 111 -9.67 28.19 2.32
CA VAL A 111 -8.24 28.16 2.00
C VAL A 111 -8.03 28.80 0.62
N ALA A 112 -7.06 29.71 0.51
CA ALA A 112 -6.78 30.37 -0.76
C ALA A 112 -6.47 29.34 -1.87
N ALA A 113 -7.09 29.50 -3.03
CA ALA A 113 -6.93 28.58 -4.17
C ALA A 113 -5.46 28.36 -4.58
N LYS A 114 -4.61 29.39 -4.42
CA LYS A 114 -3.16 29.27 -4.67
C LYS A 114 -2.47 28.31 -3.71
N VAL A 115 -2.88 28.28 -2.44
CA VAL A 115 -2.33 27.38 -1.40
C VAL A 115 -2.78 25.95 -1.68
N GLN A 116 -4.06 25.76 -2.00
CA GLN A 116 -4.57 24.44 -2.40
C GLN A 116 -3.82 23.92 -3.64
N ALA A 117 -3.70 24.72 -4.69
CA ALA A 117 -3.01 24.34 -5.92
C ALA A 117 -1.52 24.02 -5.69
N ALA A 118 -0.84 24.77 -4.84
CA ALA A 118 0.55 24.49 -4.47
C ALA A 118 0.64 23.17 -3.70
N GLY A 119 -0.24 22.92 -2.73
CA GLY A 119 -0.32 21.69 -1.97
C GLY A 119 -0.52 20.46 -2.88
N TYR A 120 -1.45 20.53 -3.84
CA TYR A 120 -1.68 19.47 -4.82
C TYR A 120 -0.47 19.18 -5.67
N ARG A 121 0.23 20.20 -6.18
CA ARG A 121 1.44 20.02 -6.99
C ARG A 121 2.55 19.32 -6.21
N VAL A 122 2.78 19.75 -4.97
CA VAL A 122 3.79 19.14 -4.10
C VAL A 122 3.41 17.71 -3.75
N GLY A 123 2.15 17.47 -3.35
CA GLY A 123 1.66 16.13 -3.02
C GLY A 123 1.74 15.17 -4.22
N LEU A 124 1.34 15.64 -5.41
CA LEU A 124 1.43 14.84 -6.64
C LEU A 124 2.89 14.55 -7.01
N ALA A 125 3.79 15.52 -6.91
CA ALA A 125 5.21 15.32 -7.18
C ALA A 125 5.85 14.31 -6.23
N LEU A 126 5.52 14.36 -4.94
CA LEU A 126 5.95 13.39 -3.94
C LEU A 126 5.43 11.99 -4.26
N LEU A 127 4.15 11.85 -4.60
CA LEU A 127 3.52 10.56 -4.88
C LEU A 127 4.10 9.92 -6.14
N LEU A 128 4.27 10.70 -7.21
CA LEU A 128 4.92 10.23 -8.45
C LEU A 128 6.39 9.89 -8.22
N GLY A 129 7.12 10.70 -7.45
CA GLY A 129 8.51 10.43 -7.09
C GLY A 129 8.65 9.13 -6.32
N LEU A 130 7.78 8.89 -5.32
CA LEU A 130 7.76 7.66 -4.55
C LEU A 130 7.41 6.44 -5.42
N MET A 131 6.41 6.59 -6.32
CA MET A 131 6.04 5.53 -7.25
C MET A 131 7.18 5.16 -8.20
N LEU A 132 7.86 6.14 -8.76
CA LEU A 132 9.02 5.91 -9.63
C LEU A 132 10.17 5.25 -8.85
N PHE A 133 10.43 5.73 -7.63
CA PHE A 133 11.45 5.14 -6.75
C PHE A 133 11.13 3.67 -6.42
N ALA A 134 9.88 3.38 -6.02
CA ALA A 134 9.46 2.03 -5.68
C ALA A 134 9.51 1.09 -6.91
N THR A 135 9.11 1.58 -8.08
CA THR A 135 9.21 0.81 -9.34
C THR A 135 10.66 0.53 -9.72
N TRP A 136 11.54 1.52 -9.56
CA TRP A 136 12.97 1.34 -9.77
C TRP A 136 13.57 0.30 -8.84
N ASN A 137 13.21 0.37 -7.57
CA ASN A 137 13.63 -0.60 -6.56
C ASN A 137 13.13 -2.03 -6.89
N ASP A 138 11.88 -2.18 -7.30
CA ASP A 138 11.32 -3.46 -7.76
C ASP A 138 12.11 -4.05 -8.93
N LEU A 139 12.45 -3.22 -9.92
CA LEU A 139 13.23 -3.64 -11.08
C LEU A 139 14.62 -4.14 -10.68
N GLN A 140 15.28 -3.47 -9.74
CA GLN A 140 16.58 -3.93 -9.22
C GLN A 140 16.46 -5.27 -8.50
N GLN A 141 15.42 -5.45 -7.66
CA GLN A 141 15.18 -6.70 -6.94
C GLN A 141 14.83 -7.88 -7.86
N MET A 142 14.19 -7.63 -9.00
CA MET A 142 13.80 -8.67 -9.95
C MET A 142 15.00 -9.21 -10.76
N ARG A 143 16.21 -8.74 -10.54
CA ARG A 143 17.44 -9.13 -11.27
C ARG A 143 17.31 -8.97 -12.79
N VAL A 144 16.42 -8.09 -13.26
CA VAL A 144 16.23 -7.84 -14.69
C VAL A 144 17.56 -7.46 -15.34
N PHE A 145 18.41 -6.72 -14.63
CA PHE A 145 19.76 -6.37 -15.09
C PHE A 145 20.72 -7.57 -15.17
N LYS A 146 20.51 -8.64 -14.37
CA LYS A 146 21.33 -9.87 -14.52
C LYS A 146 20.94 -10.68 -15.75
N ILE A 147 19.67 -10.65 -16.14
CA ILE A 147 19.20 -11.33 -17.35
C ILE A 147 19.70 -10.57 -18.60
N LEU A 148 19.63 -9.25 -18.60
CA LEU A 148 20.12 -8.43 -19.72
C LEU A 148 21.65 -8.48 -19.83
N GLY A 149 22.38 -8.46 -18.70
CA GLY A 149 23.84 -8.60 -18.69
C GLY A 149 24.33 -9.97 -19.14
N GLY A 150 23.56 -11.04 -18.92
CA GLY A 150 23.86 -12.40 -19.37
C GLY A 150 23.57 -12.66 -20.85
N VAL A 151 22.83 -11.76 -21.51
CA VAL A 151 22.53 -11.85 -22.96
C VAL A 151 23.57 -11.12 -23.81
N PHE A 152 24.33 -10.19 -23.20
CA PHE A 152 25.33 -9.35 -23.87
C PHE A 152 26.80 -9.65 -23.49
N SER A 153 27.04 -10.74 -22.73
CA SER A 153 28.39 -11.19 -22.38
C SER A 153 28.74 -12.55 -22.99
#